data_bf0b0d4bf68efc9bc427c8d160bfff27
#
_entry.id   bf0b0d4bf68efc9bc427c8d160bfff27
#
_cell.length_a   1.000
_cell.length_b   1.000
_cell.length_c   1.000
_cell.angle_alpha   90.00
_cell.angle_beta   90.00
_cell.angle_gamma   90.00
#
_symmetry.space_group_name_H-M   'P 1'
#
loop_
_entity.id
_entity.type
_entity.pdbx_description
1 polymer ?
#
loop_
_entity_poly.entity_id
_entity_poly.type
_entity_poly.pdbx_seq_one_letter_code
_entity_poly.pdbx_strand_id
1 'polypeptide(L)'
;MVLVKNAPVAESAGKRLRPLYATAFIHSFVLWYSIEKLFMRSVGLNDYLITIATLVYIVVMMTANIPLGLLADRWSRKGVLYIATCALIGSSVVCGFSNGLALYATGISVWGLFYAAYAGTYDSAVYDVVLEETGSAEAFERCYGRVQMFEATAFITSALLSAVVARYFSLRVEYFLTIPFTCCAFLTLSRFREPSLHRTVPRLHLSAHLSRIVRGATGDKVGWIVLALVANCVVMRLLIEFYQLWYLGLALPVLWYGPSCALMYSGAWGGGALANWLRGGRTVLIAGLGTLVIAFGLFVQDPRVVVGAQVATIFGVTVLNIALTRYLHDAMPSTVRAGASSVVSTIGYATFVPTALGFGVYSRSHGIFSASVFVVVPLAVMCLAVACARRWREQAAPQPVQQPIEQLLALGRLQQSHRLVAPGTRAEAALSRYAREAPSAPYWWPADRDRQPAGAGPKENRVGEPAKSLASRANTQSKRSA
;
A
#
# COMPACT_ATOMS: atom_id res chain seq x y z
N MET A 1 10.48 26.05 -7.52
CA MET A 1 10.29 26.31 -8.98
C MET A 1 10.37 25.04 -9.85
N VAL A 2 10.51 23.84 -9.28
CA VAL A 2 10.54 22.55 -10.01
C VAL A 2 9.15 21.93 -10.21
N LEU A 3 8.16 22.33 -9.42
CA LEU A 3 6.80 21.76 -9.42
C LEU A 3 5.92 22.12 -10.64
N VAL A 4 6.30 23.13 -11.43
CA VAL A 4 5.44 23.64 -12.53
C VAL A 4 5.74 22.96 -13.88
N LYS A 5 6.90 22.32 -14.05
CA LYS A 5 7.30 21.72 -15.35
C LYS A 5 6.68 20.33 -15.61
N ASN A 6 6.23 19.60 -14.58
CA ASN A 6 5.72 18.22 -14.71
C ASN A 6 4.18 18.13 -14.81
N ALA A 7 3.46 19.23 -14.69
CA ALA A 7 2.00 19.25 -14.74
C ALA A 7 1.39 18.77 -16.09
N PRO A 8 1.86 19.23 -17.27
CA PRO A 8 1.28 18.82 -18.55
C PRO A 8 1.57 17.35 -18.90
N VAL A 9 2.72 16.80 -18.47
CA VAL A 9 3.13 15.42 -18.75
C VAL A 9 2.35 14.43 -17.87
N ALA A 10 2.12 14.76 -16.60
CA ALA A 10 1.26 14.02 -15.71
C ALA A 10 -0.22 14.03 -16.16
N GLU A 11 -0.63 15.06 -16.89
CA GLU A 11 -1.96 15.17 -17.49
C GLU A 11 -2.10 14.23 -18.71
N SER A 12 -1.07 14.06 -19.52
CA SER A 12 -1.02 13.10 -20.64
C SER A 12 -1.21 11.67 -20.15
N ALA A 13 -0.41 11.23 -19.18
CA ALA A 13 -0.55 9.91 -18.57
C ALA A 13 -1.97 9.71 -17.97
N GLY A 14 -2.51 10.73 -17.29
CA GLY A 14 -3.85 10.70 -16.75
C GLY A 14 -4.94 10.55 -17.83
N LYS A 15 -4.80 11.17 -19.01
CA LYS A 15 -5.73 11.01 -20.13
C LYS A 15 -5.68 9.59 -20.70
N ARG A 16 -4.49 9.01 -20.87
CA ARG A 16 -4.31 7.63 -21.36
C ARG A 16 -4.87 6.61 -20.38
N LEU A 17 -4.81 6.88 -19.07
CA LEU A 17 -5.33 6.02 -18.01
C LEU A 17 -6.85 6.11 -17.80
N ARG A 18 -7.58 7.06 -18.42
CA ARG A 18 -9.04 7.19 -18.23
C ARG A 18 -9.83 5.90 -18.44
N PRO A 19 -9.57 5.10 -19.49
CA PRO A 19 -10.26 3.82 -19.65
C PRO A 19 -9.98 2.85 -18.50
N LEU A 20 -8.76 2.86 -17.97
CA LEU A 20 -8.37 2.01 -16.84
C LEU A 20 -9.03 2.47 -15.53
N TYR A 21 -9.17 3.79 -15.30
CA TYR A 21 -9.95 4.32 -14.16
C TYR A 21 -11.41 3.89 -14.22
N ALA A 22 -12.03 3.98 -15.41
CA ALA A 22 -13.40 3.51 -15.61
C ALA A 22 -13.52 1.99 -15.37
N THR A 23 -12.54 1.21 -15.83
CA THR A 23 -12.51 -0.25 -15.58
C THR A 23 -12.35 -0.55 -14.09
N ALA A 24 -11.49 0.18 -13.37
CA ALA A 24 -11.32 0.03 -11.92
C ALA A 24 -12.62 0.30 -11.16
N PHE A 25 -13.35 1.35 -11.55
CA PHE A 25 -14.67 1.63 -11.02
C PHE A 25 -15.64 0.47 -11.26
N ILE A 26 -15.72 -0.04 -12.51
CA ILE A 26 -16.65 -1.12 -12.89
C ILE A 26 -16.32 -2.41 -12.14
N HIS A 27 -15.03 -2.79 -12.06
CA HIS A 27 -14.60 -4.00 -11.35
C HIS A 27 -14.86 -3.93 -9.84
N SER A 28 -14.86 -2.75 -9.27
CA SER A 28 -15.13 -2.54 -7.85
C SER A 28 -16.61 -2.27 -7.55
N PHE A 29 -17.46 -2.10 -8.58
CA PHE A 29 -18.89 -1.92 -8.44
C PHE A 29 -19.60 -3.27 -8.33
N VAL A 30 -19.47 -3.90 -7.16
CA VAL A 30 -19.98 -5.25 -6.87
C VAL A 30 -21.13 -5.14 -5.87
N LEU A 31 -22.37 -5.25 -6.33
CA LEU A 31 -23.56 -5.06 -5.50
C LEU A 31 -23.63 -6.08 -4.36
N TRP A 32 -23.42 -7.36 -4.66
CA TRP A 32 -23.61 -8.45 -3.69
C TRP A 32 -22.56 -8.47 -2.57
N TYR A 33 -21.48 -7.69 -2.68
CA TYR A 33 -20.39 -7.73 -1.69
C TYR A 33 -20.86 -7.30 -0.28
N SER A 34 -21.73 -6.30 -0.19
CA SER A 34 -22.22 -5.79 1.10
C SER A 34 -23.21 -6.72 1.80
N ILE A 35 -23.83 -7.66 1.06
CA ILE A 35 -24.81 -8.63 1.61
C ILE A 35 -24.35 -10.09 1.48
N GLU A 36 -23.10 -10.30 1.17
CA GLU A 36 -22.52 -11.61 0.84
C GLU A 36 -22.79 -12.65 1.93
N LYS A 37 -22.49 -12.34 3.20
CA LYS A 37 -22.67 -13.30 4.30
C LYS A 37 -24.16 -13.49 4.64
N LEU A 38 -24.98 -12.46 4.42
CA LEU A 38 -26.42 -12.59 4.53
C LEU A 38 -26.96 -13.56 3.48
N PHE A 39 -26.48 -13.46 2.22
CA PHE A 39 -26.84 -14.42 1.17
C PHE A 39 -26.37 -15.83 1.50
N MET A 40 -25.12 -15.99 1.95
CA MET A 40 -24.60 -17.31 2.37
C MET A 40 -25.46 -17.93 3.48
N ARG A 41 -25.92 -17.12 4.43
CA ARG A 41 -26.86 -17.57 5.47
C ARG A 41 -28.20 -18.00 4.89
N SER A 42 -28.71 -17.26 3.91
CA SER A 42 -30.01 -17.57 3.26
C SER A 42 -29.99 -18.87 2.47
N VAL A 43 -28.84 -19.32 1.99
CA VAL A 43 -28.64 -20.62 1.31
C VAL A 43 -28.19 -21.75 2.27
N GLY A 44 -28.35 -21.54 3.59
CA GLY A 44 -28.19 -22.57 4.60
C GLY A 44 -26.79 -22.71 5.19
N LEU A 45 -25.87 -21.78 4.95
CA LEU A 45 -24.52 -21.83 5.52
C LEU A 45 -24.51 -21.23 6.94
N ASN A 46 -23.95 -21.97 7.90
CA ASN A 46 -23.65 -21.44 9.24
C ASN A 46 -22.29 -20.73 9.26
N ASP A 47 -21.92 -20.10 10.37
CA ASP A 47 -20.68 -19.31 10.51
C ASP A 47 -19.44 -20.09 10.14
N TYR A 48 -19.35 -21.37 10.51
CA TYR A 48 -18.25 -22.25 10.14
C TYR A 48 -18.17 -22.49 8.64
N LEU A 49 -19.30 -22.80 7.98
CA LEU A 49 -19.34 -23.02 6.53
C LEU A 49 -19.07 -21.72 5.75
N ILE A 50 -19.55 -20.58 6.26
CA ILE A 50 -19.22 -19.24 5.73
C ILE A 50 -17.71 -19.02 5.79
N THR A 51 -17.09 -19.36 6.92
CA THR A 51 -15.64 -19.25 7.08
C THR A 51 -14.89 -20.16 6.11
N ILE A 52 -15.32 -21.42 5.95
CA ILE A 52 -14.71 -22.36 5.00
C ILE A 52 -14.79 -21.81 3.57
N ALA A 53 -15.95 -21.34 3.12
CA ALA A 53 -16.11 -20.77 1.78
C ALA A 53 -15.20 -19.54 1.59
N THR A 54 -15.11 -18.66 2.59
CA THR A 54 -14.19 -17.51 2.57
C THR A 54 -12.73 -17.94 2.49
N LEU A 55 -12.32 -18.96 3.24
CA LEU A 55 -10.94 -19.46 3.20
C LEU A 55 -10.60 -20.12 1.86
N VAL A 56 -11.56 -20.81 1.24
CA VAL A 56 -11.37 -21.41 -0.09
C VAL A 56 -10.99 -20.34 -1.11
N TYR A 57 -11.72 -19.22 -1.18
CA TYR A 57 -11.38 -18.16 -2.12
C TYR A 57 -10.01 -17.52 -1.83
N ILE A 58 -9.67 -17.33 -0.55
CA ILE A 58 -8.37 -16.76 -0.16
C ILE A 58 -7.22 -17.67 -0.58
N VAL A 59 -7.35 -18.99 -0.38
CA VAL A 59 -6.34 -19.95 -0.82
C VAL A 59 -6.20 -19.93 -2.34
N VAL A 60 -7.31 -19.90 -3.08
CA VAL A 60 -7.28 -19.79 -4.55
C VAL A 60 -6.63 -18.47 -4.97
N MET A 61 -6.99 -17.35 -4.36
CA MET A 61 -6.36 -16.05 -4.62
C MET A 61 -4.85 -16.08 -4.39
N MET A 62 -4.40 -16.62 -3.25
CA MET A 62 -2.97 -16.69 -2.93
C MET A 62 -2.19 -17.57 -3.91
N THR A 63 -2.73 -18.71 -4.28
CA THR A 63 -2.07 -19.66 -5.20
C THR A 63 -2.08 -19.17 -6.64
N ALA A 64 -3.15 -18.49 -7.07
CA ALA A 64 -3.29 -17.96 -8.42
C ALA A 64 -2.52 -16.64 -8.65
N ASN A 65 -2.19 -15.90 -7.60
CA ASN A 65 -1.56 -14.57 -7.69
C ASN A 65 -0.21 -14.62 -8.45
N ILE A 66 0.65 -15.59 -8.12
CA ILE A 66 1.96 -15.73 -8.79
C ILE A 66 1.80 -16.11 -10.28
N PRO A 67 1.06 -17.17 -10.66
CA PRO A 67 0.91 -17.53 -12.06
C PRO A 67 0.20 -16.46 -12.89
N LEU A 68 -0.81 -15.75 -12.35
CA LEU A 68 -1.50 -14.67 -13.07
C LEU A 68 -0.64 -13.43 -13.20
N GLY A 69 0.18 -13.09 -12.20
CA GLY A 69 1.18 -12.03 -12.30
C GLY A 69 2.22 -12.34 -13.39
N LEU A 70 2.75 -13.57 -13.43
CA LEU A 70 3.66 -13.99 -14.49
C LEU A 70 2.99 -14.00 -15.89
N LEU A 71 1.71 -14.33 -15.95
CA LEU A 71 0.94 -14.27 -17.19
C LEU A 71 0.78 -12.81 -17.66
N ALA A 72 0.49 -11.89 -16.75
CA ALA A 72 0.40 -10.45 -17.04
C ALA A 72 1.71 -9.90 -17.61
N ASP A 73 2.85 -10.29 -17.03
CA ASP A 73 4.17 -9.81 -17.46
C ASP A 73 4.63 -10.45 -18.78
N ARG A 74 4.23 -11.72 -19.09
CA ARG A 74 4.70 -12.45 -20.28
C ARG A 74 3.78 -12.32 -21.48
N TRP A 75 2.51 -12.17 -21.25
CA TRP A 75 1.50 -12.16 -22.31
C TRP A 75 0.92 -10.75 -22.51
N SER A 76 0.08 -10.26 -21.58
CA SER A 76 -0.57 -8.97 -21.69
C SER A 76 -1.27 -8.62 -20.36
N ARG A 77 -1.01 -7.44 -19.83
CA ARG A 77 -1.74 -6.94 -18.66
C ARG A 77 -3.21 -6.69 -18.97
N LYS A 78 -3.48 -6.13 -20.14
CA LYS A 78 -4.84 -5.96 -20.65
C LYS A 78 -5.56 -7.30 -20.81
N GLY A 79 -4.85 -8.32 -21.32
CA GLY A 79 -5.36 -9.69 -21.45
C GLY A 79 -5.74 -10.30 -20.09
N VAL A 80 -4.90 -10.13 -19.06
CA VAL A 80 -5.19 -10.62 -17.72
C VAL A 80 -6.35 -9.85 -17.07
N LEU A 81 -6.53 -8.56 -17.36
CA LEU A 81 -7.70 -7.81 -16.90
C LEU A 81 -9.00 -8.28 -17.59
N TYR A 82 -8.94 -8.76 -18.85
CA TYR A 82 -10.09 -9.44 -19.46
C TYR A 82 -10.40 -10.77 -18.76
N ILE A 83 -9.38 -11.56 -18.40
CA ILE A 83 -9.58 -12.78 -17.58
C ILE A 83 -10.25 -12.41 -16.24
N ALA A 84 -9.80 -11.34 -15.59
CA ALA A 84 -10.43 -10.83 -14.36
C ALA A 84 -11.91 -10.48 -14.59
N THR A 85 -12.23 -9.78 -15.69
CA THR A 85 -13.63 -9.46 -16.03
C THR A 85 -14.47 -10.72 -16.21
N CYS A 86 -13.98 -11.71 -16.95
CA CYS A 86 -14.67 -12.99 -17.13
C CYS A 86 -14.84 -13.74 -15.81
N ALA A 87 -13.84 -13.73 -14.94
CA ALA A 87 -13.89 -14.37 -13.63
C ALA A 87 -14.93 -13.69 -12.71
N LEU A 88 -15.04 -12.36 -12.71
CA LEU A 88 -16.05 -11.64 -11.95
C LEU A 88 -17.48 -11.98 -12.42
N ILE A 89 -17.70 -12.03 -13.74
CA ILE A 89 -18.97 -12.46 -14.31
C ILE A 89 -19.28 -13.90 -13.91
N GLY A 90 -18.31 -14.81 -14.12
CA GLY A 90 -18.45 -16.23 -13.80
C GLY A 90 -18.76 -16.47 -12.32
N SER A 91 -18.05 -15.77 -11.42
CA SER A 91 -18.33 -15.81 -9.98
C SER A 91 -19.76 -15.35 -9.67
N SER A 92 -20.17 -14.22 -10.23
CA SER A 92 -21.54 -13.68 -10.01
C SER A 92 -22.60 -14.65 -10.51
N VAL A 93 -22.41 -15.29 -11.67
CA VAL A 93 -23.35 -16.30 -12.19
C VAL A 93 -23.43 -17.50 -11.24
N VAL A 94 -22.28 -18.12 -10.92
CA VAL A 94 -22.24 -19.36 -10.13
C VAL A 94 -22.73 -19.14 -8.72
N CYS A 95 -22.31 -18.05 -8.05
CA CYS A 95 -22.81 -17.71 -6.72
C CYS A 95 -24.31 -17.39 -6.74
N GLY A 96 -24.80 -16.65 -7.74
CA GLY A 96 -26.21 -16.30 -7.87
C GLY A 96 -27.13 -17.52 -8.01
N PHE A 97 -26.68 -18.59 -8.65
CA PHE A 97 -27.42 -19.86 -8.76
C PHE A 97 -27.19 -20.82 -7.57
N SER A 98 -26.31 -20.47 -6.63
CA SER A 98 -25.99 -21.39 -5.53
C SER A 98 -27.16 -21.64 -4.59
N ASN A 99 -27.25 -22.90 -4.11
CA ASN A 99 -28.24 -23.37 -3.14
C ASN A 99 -27.57 -24.08 -1.95
N GLY A 100 -26.25 -23.93 -1.79
CA GLY A 100 -25.50 -24.57 -0.71
C GLY A 100 -23.99 -24.37 -0.88
N LEU A 101 -23.21 -24.98 0.01
CA LEU A 101 -21.79 -24.76 0.13
C LEU A 101 -21.02 -25.09 -1.16
N ALA A 102 -21.26 -26.25 -1.78
CA ALA A 102 -20.42 -26.72 -2.89
C ALA A 102 -20.44 -25.74 -4.09
N LEU A 103 -21.63 -25.36 -4.54
CA LEU A 103 -21.76 -24.43 -5.66
C LEU A 103 -21.31 -23.01 -5.28
N TYR A 104 -21.60 -22.57 -4.05
CA TYR A 104 -21.13 -21.27 -3.57
C TYR A 104 -19.58 -21.24 -3.49
N ALA A 105 -18.96 -22.28 -2.90
CA ALA A 105 -17.50 -22.38 -2.83
C ALA A 105 -16.82 -22.39 -4.20
N THR A 106 -17.47 -23.03 -5.20
CA THR A 106 -16.99 -22.97 -6.59
C THR A 106 -17.05 -21.55 -7.13
N GLY A 107 -18.19 -20.85 -6.99
CA GLY A 107 -18.36 -19.47 -7.45
C GLY A 107 -17.40 -18.50 -6.77
N ILE A 108 -17.22 -18.60 -5.45
CA ILE A 108 -16.30 -17.72 -4.73
C ILE A 108 -14.80 -18.08 -4.99
N SER A 109 -14.49 -19.31 -5.41
CA SER A 109 -13.17 -19.66 -5.92
C SER A 109 -12.85 -18.89 -7.22
N VAL A 110 -13.85 -18.75 -8.10
CA VAL A 110 -13.69 -17.93 -9.31
C VAL A 110 -13.51 -16.43 -8.96
N TRP A 111 -14.16 -15.95 -7.89
CA TRP A 111 -13.88 -14.63 -7.33
C TRP A 111 -12.42 -14.51 -6.87
N GLY A 112 -11.86 -15.56 -6.27
CA GLY A 112 -10.43 -15.61 -5.90
C GLY A 112 -9.51 -15.44 -7.11
N LEU A 113 -9.86 -16.03 -8.26
CA LEU A 113 -9.13 -15.84 -9.53
C LEU A 113 -9.27 -14.40 -10.03
N PHE A 114 -10.48 -13.81 -9.95
CA PHE A 114 -10.68 -12.39 -10.25
C PHE A 114 -9.71 -11.52 -9.45
N TYR A 115 -9.68 -11.71 -8.12
CA TYR A 115 -8.88 -10.88 -7.23
C TYR A 115 -7.38 -11.02 -7.48
N ALA A 116 -6.91 -12.25 -7.75
CA ALA A 116 -5.53 -12.53 -8.11
C ALA A 116 -5.12 -11.90 -9.46
N ALA A 117 -6.01 -11.92 -10.45
CA ALA A 117 -5.77 -11.28 -11.75
C ALA A 117 -5.83 -9.75 -11.68
N TYR A 118 -6.65 -9.23 -10.78
CA TYR A 118 -6.92 -7.79 -10.62
C TYR A 118 -5.76 -7.06 -9.93
N ALA A 119 -5.42 -7.46 -8.68
CA ALA A 119 -4.65 -6.65 -7.76
C ALA A 119 -3.28 -6.18 -8.32
N GLY A 120 -2.36 -7.10 -8.61
CA GLY A 120 -1.02 -6.74 -9.09
C GLY A 120 -0.97 -6.19 -10.50
N THR A 121 -1.99 -6.49 -11.33
CA THR A 121 -2.05 -6.08 -12.75
C THR A 121 -2.38 -4.61 -12.91
N TYR A 122 -3.26 -4.05 -12.05
CA TYR A 122 -3.56 -2.61 -12.07
C TYR A 122 -2.35 -1.77 -11.70
N ASP A 123 -1.68 -2.10 -10.60
CA ASP A 123 -0.49 -1.38 -10.11
C ASP A 123 0.57 -1.31 -11.20
N SER A 124 0.85 -2.47 -11.80
CA SER A 124 1.84 -2.60 -12.86
C SER A 124 1.43 -1.83 -14.13
N ALA A 125 0.16 -1.91 -14.56
CA ALA A 125 -0.32 -1.22 -15.75
C ALA A 125 -0.25 0.31 -15.59
N VAL A 126 -0.59 0.84 -14.42
CA VAL A 126 -0.48 2.27 -14.11
C VAL A 126 0.97 2.70 -14.09
N TYR A 127 1.86 1.92 -13.43
CA TYR A 127 3.28 2.23 -13.34
C TYR A 127 3.91 2.36 -14.72
N ASP A 128 3.63 1.40 -15.62
CA ASP A 128 4.26 1.39 -16.94
C ASP A 128 3.71 2.48 -17.87
N VAL A 129 2.41 2.78 -17.81
CA VAL A 129 1.87 3.93 -18.55
C VAL A 129 2.51 5.22 -18.09
N VAL A 130 2.68 5.41 -16.78
CA VAL A 130 3.33 6.59 -16.23
C VAL A 130 4.78 6.65 -16.68
N LEU A 131 5.52 5.55 -16.61
CA LEU A 131 6.92 5.49 -17.01
C LEU A 131 7.10 5.77 -18.51
N GLU A 132 6.23 5.21 -19.37
CA GLU A 132 6.27 5.43 -20.82
C GLU A 132 5.96 6.88 -21.20
N GLU A 133 4.99 7.52 -20.56
CA GLU A 133 4.56 8.88 -20.85
C GLU A 133 5.46 9.97 -20.23
N THR A 134 6.07 9.69 -19.07
CA THR A 134 6.79 10.72 -18.31
C THR A 134 8.29 10.49 -18.24
N GLY A 135 8.77 9.29 -18.59
CA GLY A 135 10.18 8.88 -18.41
C GLY A 135 10.58 8.73 -16.93
N SER A 136 9.66 8.94 -15.96
CA SER A 136 9.94 8.83 -14.53
C SER A 136 8.74 8.26 -13.77
N ALA A 137 8.99 7.67 -12.60
CA ALA A 137 7.92 7.13 -11.75
C ALA A 137 7.27 8.16 -10.81
N GLU A 138 7.69 9.44 -10.83
CA GLU A 138 7.25 10.47 -9.88
C GLU A 138 5.74 10.74 -9.89
N ALA A 139 5.08 10.57 -11.05
CA ALA A 139 3.63 10.75 -11.16
C ALA A 139 2.81 9.51 -10.79
N PHE A 140 3.46 8.37 -10.51
CA PHE A 140 2.79 7.09 -10.23
C PHE A 140 1.81 7.21 -9.07
N GLU A 141 2.26 7.72 -7.91
CA GLU A 141 1.42 7.82 -6.72
C GLU A 141 0.13 8.62 -6.96
N ARG A 142 0.23 9.70 -7.74
CA ARG A 142 -0.94 10.51 -8.09
C ARG A 142 -1.90 9.76 -9.02
N CYS A 143 -1.38 9.05 -10.02
CA CYS A 143 -2.20 8.29 -10.96
C CYS A 143 -2.82 7.07 -10.29
N TYR A 144 -2.06 6.35 -9.48
CA TYR A 144 -2.55 5.21 -8.73
C TYR A 144 -3.55 5.60 -7.65
N GLY A 145 -3.32 6.71 -6.96
CA GLY A 145 -4.29 7.27 -6.01
C GLY A 145 -5.65 7.59 -6.65
N ARG A 146 -5.69 7.96 -7.94
CA ARG A 146 -6.95 8.10 -8.68
C ARG A 146 -7.63 6.74 -8.92
N VAL A 147 -6.88 5.68 -9.25
CA VAL A 147 -7.46 4.32 -9.35
C VAL A 147 -8.18 3.98 -8.05
N GLN A 148 -7.48 4.11 -6.93
CA GLN A 148 -8.04 3.82 -5.62
C GLN A 148 -9.27 4.69 -5.29
N MET A 149 -9.28 5.97 -5.70
CA MET A 149 -10.47 6.83 -5.54
C MET A 149 -11.68 6.29 -6.33
N PHE A 150 -11.47 5.86 -7.56
CA PHE A 150 -12.54 5.27 -8.37
C PHE A 150 -13.04 3.95 -7.78
N GLU A 151 -12.13 3.10 -7.31
CA GLU A 151 -12.47 1.85 -6.62
C GLU A 151 -13.35 2.09 -5.38
N ALA A 152 -12.95 3.00 -4.50
CA ALA A 152 -13.72 3.28 -3.30
C ALA A 152 -15.07 3.94 -3.61
N THR A 153 -15.10 4.86 -4.55
CA THR A 153 -16.36 5.46 -4.97
C THR A 153 -17.32 4.37 -5.47
N ALA A 154 -16.79 3.40 -6.23
CA ALA A 154 -17.58 2.26 -6.69
C ALA A 154 -18.05 1.38 -5.54
N PHE A 155 -17.18 1.01 -4.60
CA PHE A 155 -17.55 0.23 -3.42
C PHE A 155 -18.62 0.92 -2.57
N ILE A 156 -18.45 2.21 -2.29
CA ILE A 156 -19.42 2.97 -1.48
C ILE A 156 -20.76 3.06 -2.21
N THR A 157 -20.74 3.42 -3.49
CA THR A 157 -21.99 3.56 -4.27
C THR A 157 -22.69 2.23 -4.48
N SER A 158 -21.98 1.14 -4.77
CA SER A 158 -22.56 -0.19 -4.90
C SER A 158 -23.12 -0.70 -3.57
N ALA A 159 -22.44 -0.48 -2.45
CA ALA A 159 -22.92 -0.86 -1.13
C ALA A 159 -24.21 -0.13 -0.75
N LEU A 160 -24.30 1.19 -1.01
CA LEU A 160 -25.52 1.96 -0.76
C LEU A 160 -26.67 1.52 -1.66
N LEU A 161 -26.41 1.25 -2.94
CA LEU A 161 -27.42 0.75 -3.88
C LEU A 161 -27.86 -0.67 -3.52
N SER A 162 -26.95 -1.54 -3.11
CA SER A 162 -27.22 -2.89 -2.62
C SER A 162 -28.26 -2.91 -1.50
N ALA A 163 -28.16 -2.01 -0.52
CA ALA A 163 -29.14 -1.93 0.57
C ALA A 163 -30.58 -1.72 0.05
N VAL A 164 -30.73 -0.92 -1.00
CA VAL A 164 -32.03 -0.67 -1.64
C VAL A 164 -32.49 -1.90 -2.44
N VAL A 165 -31.58 -2.46 -3.26
CA VAL A 165 -31.91 -3.66 -4.06
C VAL A 165 -32.31 -4.83 -3.16
N ALA A 166 -31.55 -5.11 -2.11
CA ALA A 166 -31.81 -6.19 -1.16
C ALA A 166 -33.11 -5.99 -0.38
N ARG A 167 -33.59 -4.76 -0.22
CA ARG A 167 -34.86 -4.45 0.47
C ARG A 167 -36.08 -4.80 -0.39
N TYR A 168 -35.99 -4.56 -1.70
CA TYR A 168 -37.15 -4.70 -2.60
C TYR A 168 -37.11 -5.95 -3.46
N PHE A 169 -35.93 -6.56 -3.63
CA PHE A 169 -35.74 -7.75 -4.45
C PHE A 169 -35.11 -8.88 -3.63
N SER A 170 -34.99 -10.07 -4.22
CA SER A 170 -34.25 -11.16 -3.59
C SER A 170 -32.74 -10.90 -3.58
N LEU A 171 -32.04 -11.39 -2.57
CA LEU A 171 -30.56 -11.25 -2.46
C LEU A 171 -29.81 -11.80 -3.69
N ARG A 172 -30.39 -12.77 -4.42
CA ARG A 172 -29.84 -13.34 -5.67
C ARG A 172 -29.76 -12.32 -6.80
N VAL A 173 -30.71 -11.38 -6.83
CA VAL A 173 -30.80 -10.35 -7.88
C VAL A 173 -29.53 -9.48 -7.90
N GLU A 174 -28.88 -9.26 -6.76
CA GLU A 174 -27.66 -8.47 -6.70
C GLU A 174 -26.50 -9.13 -7.44
N TYR A 175 -26.38 -10.45 -7.38
CA TYR A 175 -25.39 -11.21 -8.15
C TYR A 175 -25.63 -11.02 -9.65
N PHE A 176 -26.87 -11.15 -10.10
CA PHE A 176 -27.21 -11.02 -11.53
C PHE A 176 -27.15 -9.57 -12.01
N LEU A 177 -27.53 -8.58 -11.19
CA LEU A 177 -27.39 -7.16 -11.54
C LEU A 177 -25.93 -6.71 -11.64
N THR A 178 -25.00 -7.34 -10.93
CA THR A 178 -23.56 -7.06 -11.07
C THR A 178 -23.06 -7.39 -12.47
N ILE A 179 -23.63 -8.39 -13.16
CA ILE A 179 -23.16 -8.88 -14.47
C ILE A 179 -23.18 -7.80 -15.57
N PRO A 180 -24.32 -7.12 -15.85
CA PRO A 180 -24.36 -6.11 -16.91
C PRO A 180 -23.41 -4.93 -16.64
N PHE A 181 -23.23 -4.51 -15.39
CA PHE A 181 -22.23 -3.51 -15.04
C PHE A 181 -20.82 -4.02 -15.35
N THR A 182 -20.50 -5.25 -14.94
CA THR A 182 -19.19 -5.86 -15.21
C THR A 182 -18.94 -6.02 -16.71
N CYS A 183 -19.95 -6.33 -17.51
CA CYS A 183 -19.82 -6.41 -18.97
C CYS A 183 -19.35 -5.08 -19.59
N CYS A 184 -19.67 -3.93 -19.00
CA CYS A 184 -19.18 -2.64 -19.46
C CYS A 184 -17.65 -2.53 -19.38
N ALA A 185 -16.99 -3.36 -18.55
CA ALA A 185 -15.52 -3.38 -18.45
C ALA A 185 -14.87 -3.82 -19.78
N PHE A 186 -15.52 -4.66 -20.59
CA PHE A 186 -14.99 -5.02 -21.91
C PHE A 186 -14.86 -3.79 -22.82
N LEU A 187 -15.84 -2.86 -22.76
CA LEU A 187 -15.81 -1.64 -23.56
C LEU A 187 -14.73 -0.66 -23.08
N THR A 188 -14.54 -0.53 -21.77
CA THR A 188 -13.50 0.35 -21.23
C THR A 188 -12.11 -0.23 -21.46
N LEU A 189 -11.91 -1.52 -21.24
CA LEU A 189 -10.65 -2.21 -21.52
C LEU A 189 -10.30 -2.20 -23.02
N SER A 190 -11.29 -2.30 -23.93
CA SER A 190 -10.99 -2.24 -25.37
C SER A 190 -10.31 -0.93 -25.75
N ARG A 191 -10.69 0.18 -25.10
CA ARG A 191 -10.12 1.52 -25.31
C ARG A 191 -8.78 1.74 -24.60
N PHE A 192 -8.40 0.88 -23.64
CA PHE A 192 -7.11 0.96 -22.98
C PHE A 192 -5.98 0.53 -23.91
N ARG A 193 -4.98 1.40 -24.08
CA ARG A 193 -3.77 1.12 -24.85
C ARG A 193 -2.68 0.65 -23.91
N GLU A 194 -2.30 -0.62 -24.05
CA GLU A 194 -1.26 -1.23 -23.26
C GLU A 194 0.11 -0.62 -23.59
N PRO A 195 0.95 -0.30 -22.59
CA PRO A 195 2.29 0.20 -22.80
C PRO A 195 3.21 -0.88 -23.42
N SER A 196 4.18 -0.44 -24.23
CA SER A 196 5.08 -1.30 -24.98
C SER A 196 6.29 -1.82 -24.19
N LEU A 197 6.53 -1.27 -22.99
CA LEU A 197 7.74 -1.46 -22.17
C LEU A 197 7.96 -2.88 -21.61
N HIS A 198 7.01 -3.82 -21.79
CA HIS A 198 6.99 -5.08 -21.03
C HIS A 198 7.88 -6.22 -21.48
N ARG A 199 8.61 -6.10 -22.58
CA ARG A 199 9.17 -7.31 -23.23
C ARG A 199 10.54 -7.77 -22.74
N THR A 200 11.12 -7.14 -21.70
CA THR A 200 12.47 -7.48 -21.22
C THR A 200 12.56 -7.49 -19.69
N VAL A 201 11.94 -8.49 -19.05
CA VAL A 201 12.17 -8.73 -17.60
C VAL A 201 13.31 -9.73 -17.43
N PRO A 202 14.43 -9.38 -16.74
CA PRO A 202 15.49 -10.33 -16.41
C PRO A 202 14.95 -11.44 -15.49
N ARG A 203 15.36 -12.68 -15.71
CA ARG A 203 15.04 -13.82 -14.86
C ARG A 203 15.70 -13.63 -13.49
N LEU A 204 14.97 -13.12 -12.51
CA LEU A 204 15.43 -13.07 -11.12
C LEU A 204 15.41 -14.48 -10.51
N HIS A 205 16.52 -14.90 -9.92
CA HIS A 205 16.58 -16.10 -9.09
C HIS A 205 15.82 -15.86 -7.78
N LEU A 206 14.54 -16.25 -7.78
CA LEU A 206 13.58 -15.98 -6.70
C LEU A 206 14.05 -16.52 -5.34
N SER A 207 14.68 -17.69 -5.31
CA SER A 207 15.10 -18.37 -4.08
C SER A 207 16.21 -17.67 -3.30
N ALA A 208 17.22 -17.14 -4.00
CA ALA A 208 18.34 -16.41 -3.37
C ALA A 208 17.90 -15.02 -2.87
N HIS A 209 16.88 -14.43 -3.50
CA HIS A 209 16.31 -13.15 -3.09
C HIS A 209 15.44 -13.31 -1.85
N LEU A 210 14.56 -14.33 -1.83
CA LEU A 210 13.73 -14.69 -0.68
C LEU A 210 14.55 -14.99 0.58
N SER A 211 15.65 -15.74 0.48
CA SER A 211 16.47 -16.08 1.66
C SER A 211 17.17 -14.86 2.28
N ARG A 212 17.55 -13.87 1.47
CA ARG A 212 18.10 -12.59 1.95
C ARG A 212 17.05 -11.73 2.64
N ILE A 213 15.83 -11.69 2.08
CA ILE A 213 14.70 -10.94 2.63
C ILE A 213 14.27 -11.55 3.97
N VAL A 214 14.11 -12.85 4.04
CA VAL A 214 13.72 -13.56 5.29
C VAL A 214 14.77 -13.33 6.37
N ARG A 215 16.07 -13.48 6.07
CA ARG A 215 17.14 -13.19 7.04
C ARG A 215 17.18 -11.72 7.49
N GLY A 216 16.87 -10.78 6.60
CA GLY A 216 16.75 -9.35 6.96
C GLY A 216 15.51 -9.06 7.83
N ALA A 217 14.42 -9.80 7.62
CA ALA A 217 13.18 -9.65 8.36
C ALA A 217 13.18 -10.33 9.74
N THR A 218 14.09 -11.30 9.97
CA THR A 218 14.22 -12.05 11.24
C THR A 218 15.23 -11.45 12.22
N GLY A 219 15.89 -10.34 11.89
CA GLY A 219 16.72 -9.61 12.86
C GLY A 219 15.88 -9.08 14.02
N ASP A 220 16.40 -9.15 15.26
CA ASP A 220 15.68 -8.84 16.51
C ASP A 220 14.89 -7.52 16.47
N LYS A 221 15.41 -6.50 15.79
CA LYS A 221 14.76 -5.19 15.64
C LYS A 221 13.55 -5.20 14.72
N VAL A 222 13.66 -5.90 13.60
CA VAL A 222 12.67 -5.93 12.55
C VAL A 222 11.59 -6.93 12.87
N GLY A 223 11.94 -7.99 13.60
CA GLY A 223 11.01 -9.05 14.01
C GLY A 223 9.78 -8.55 14.76
N TRP A 224 9.94 -7.60 15.69
CA TRP A 224 8.80 -6.99 16.41
C TRP A 224 7.90 -6.15 15.50
N ILE A 225 8.48 -5.43 14.53
CA ILE A 225 7.71 -4.66 13.54
C ILE A 225 6.94 -5.61 12.62
N VAL A 226 7.59 -6.70 12.18
CA VAL A 226 6.94 -7.74 11.36
C VAL A 226 5.81 -8.41 12.14
N LEU A 227 6.02 -8.78 13.41
CA LEU A 227 4.97 -9.34 14.27
C LEU A 227 3.78 -8.39 14.40
N ALA A 228 4.04 -7.09 14.63
CA ALA A 228 2.99 -6.08 14.71
C ALA A 228 2.21 -5.96 13.40
N LEU A 229 2.88 -5.98 12.24
CA LEU A 229 2.26 -5.93 10.92
C LEU A 229 1.44 -7.19 10.61
N VAL A 230 1.94 -8.37 10.96
CA VAL A 230 1.22 -9.63 10.79
C VAL A 230 -0.04 -9.64 11.66
N ALA A 231 0.05 -9.25 12.92
CA ALA A 231 -1.11 -9.15 13.80
C ALA A 231 -2.14 -8.13 13.29
N ASN A 232 -1.68 -6.96 12.81
CA ASN A 232 -2.53 -5.94 12.18
C ASN A 232 -3.23 -6.48 10.92
N CYS A 233 -2.52 -7.22 10.08
CA CYS A 233 -3.07 -7.88 8.89
C CYS A 233 -4.19 -8.85 9.24
N VAL A 234 -3.99 -9.68 10.26
CA VAL A 234 -5.01 -10.63 10.75
C VAL A 234 -6.27 -9.91 11.17
N VAL A 235 -6.16 -8.85 11.99
CA VAL A 235 -7.33 -8.06 12.43
C VAL A 235 -8.06 -7.41 11.26
N MET A 236 -7.30 -6.76 10.38
CA MET A 236 -7.85 -6.09 9.20
C MET A 236 -8.63 -7.07 8.33
N ARG A 237 -8.06 -8.26 8.09
CA ARG A 237 -8.70 -9.31 7.30
C ARG A 237 -9.92 -9.91 8.00
N LEU A 238 -9.85 -10.21 9.30
CA LEU A 238 -11.02 -10.71 10.04
C LEU A 238 -12.20 -9.73 9.96
N LEU A 239 -11.94 -8.44 10.15
CA LEU A 239 -13.01 -7.46 10.06
C LEU A 239 -13.55 -7.31 8.63
N ILE A 240 -12.69 -7.19 7.62
CA ILE A 240 -13.14 -7.03 6.22
C ILE A 240 -13.94 -8.25 5.75
N GLU A 241 -13.49 -9.46 6.08
CA GLU A 241 -14.11 -10.69 5.58
C GLU A 241 -15.34 -11.11 6.37
N PHE A 242 -15.42 -10.80 7.68
CA PHE A 242 -16.45 -11.36 8.55
C PHE A 242 -17.33 -10.33 9.26
N TYR A 243 -17.19 -9.02 9.03
CA TYR A 243 -17.97 -7.99 9.73
C TYR A 243 -19.49 -8.23 9.70
N GLN A 244 -20.01 -8.79 8.60
CA GLN A 244 -21.44 -9.08 8.43
C GLN A 244 -21.94 -10.17 9.38
N LEU A 245 -21.07 -11.02 9.94
CA LEU A 245 -21.51 -12.06 10.90
C LEU A 245 -22.03 -11.45 12.18
N TRP A 246 -21.48 -10.32 12.65
CA TRP A 246 -22.03 -9.57 13.77
C TRP A 246 -23.42 -8.99 13.45
N TYR A 247 -23.63 -8.54 12.20
CA TYR A 247 -24.94 -8.05 11.75
C TYR A 247 -25.98 -9.17 11.71
N LEU A 248 -25.58 -10.36 11.28
CA LEU A 248 -26.40 -11.57 11.35
C LEU A 248 -26.75 -11.95 12.80
N GLY A 249 -25.77 -11.88 13.70
CA GLY A 249 -25.98 -12.14 15.13
C GLY A 249 -26.89 -11.13 15.82
N LEU A 250 -26.93 -9.88 15.33
CA LEU A 250 -27.82 -8.80 15.80
C LEU A 250 -29.17 -8.80 15.09
N ALA A 251 -29.40 -9.70 14.13
CA ALA A 251 -30.62 -9.70 13.27
C ALA A 251 -30.90 -8.31 12.64
N LEU A 252 -29.81 -7.60 12.21
CA LEU A 252 -29.94 -6.27 11.63
C LEU A 252 -30.83 -6.31 10.37
N PRO A 253 -31.71 -5.31 10.16
CA PRO A 253 -32.43 -5.18 8.91
C PRO A 253 -31.47 -5.04 7.72
N VAL A 254 -31.80 -5.69 6.60
CA VAL A 254 -30.96 -5.72 5.39
C VAL A 254 -30.55 -4.32 4.90
N LEU A 255 -31.41 -3.33 5.11
CA LEU A 255 -31.17 -1.94 4.72
C LEU A 255 -29.89 -1.33 5.37
N TRP A 256 -29.46 -1.84 6.52
CA TRP A 256 -28.26 -1.35 7.22
C TRP A 256 -26.94 -1.95 6.72
N TYR A 257 -26.98 -3.08 5.98
CA TYR A 257 -25.75 -3.74 5.50
C TYR A 257 -24.96 -2.84 4.56
N GLY A 258 -25.61 -2.22 3.59
CA GLY A 258 -24.98 -1.31 2.65
C GLY A 258 -24.36 -0.06 3.29
N PRO A 259 -25.14 0.74 4.06
CA PRO A 259 -24.60 1.92 4.74
C PRO A 259 -23.43 1.59 5.70
N SER A 260 -23.53 0.49 6.45
CA SER A 260 -22.45 0.07 7.36
C SER A 260 -21.20 -0.34 6.58
N CYS A 261 -21.34 -1.05 5.47
CA CYS A 261 -20.26 -1.38 4.56
C CYS A 261 -19.60 -0.12 3.99
N ALA A 262 -20.39 0.81 3.47
CA ALA A 262 -19.91 2.09 2.95
C ALA A 262 -19.14 2.88 4.02
N LEU A 263 -19.62 2.89 5.25
CA LEU A 263 -18.98 3.57 6.37
C LEU A 263 -17.63 2.91 6.75
N MET A 264 -17.56 1.57 6.76
CA MET A 264 -16.31 0.83 7.00
C MET A 264 -15.24 1.17 5.95
N TYR A 265 -15.59 1.15 4.67
CA TYR A 265 -14.65 1.49 3.60
C TYR A 265 -14.25 2.96 3.61
N SER A 266 -15.18 3.88 3.94
CA SER A 266 -14.87 5.31 4.14
C SER A 266 -13.89 5.52 5.29
N GLY A 267 -14.02 4.74 6.38
CA GLY A 267 -13.10 4.75 7.52
C GLY A 267 -11.69 4.31 7.10
N ALA A 268 -11.56 3.22 6.34
CA ALA A 268 -10.29 2.75 5.82
C ALA A 268 -9.58 3.81 4.96
N TRP A 269 -10.33 4.58 4.19
CA TRP A 269 -9.80 5.66 3.34
C TRP A 269 -9.35 6.90 4.11
N GLY A 270 -10.13 7.32 5.10
CA GLY A 270 -9.80 8.46 5.96
C GLY A 270 -8.50 8.25 6.78
N GLY A 271 -8.16 6.99 7.04
CA GLY A 271 -6.96 6.63 7.80
C GLY A 271 -5.65 7.11 7.18
N GLY A 272 -5.57 7.19 5.84
CA GLY A 272 -4.37 7.63 5.14
C GLY A 272 -3.91 9.04 5.51
N ALA A 273 -4.85 9.97 5.65
CA ALA A 273 -4.55 11.36 6.01
C ALA A 273 -3.98 11.48 7.44
N LEU A 274 -4.50 10.68 8.38
CA LEU A 274 -4.11 10.73 9.80
C LEU A 274 -2.78 10.01 10.07
N ALA A 275 -2.40 9.04 9.23
CA ALA A 275 -1.15 8.29 9.41
C ALA A 275 0.11 9.17 9.44
N ASN A 276 0.07 10.33 8.78
CA ASN A 276 1.17 11.29 8.79
C ASN A 276 1.44 11.92 10.18
N TRP A 277 0.46 11.89 11.08
CA TRP A 277 0.59 12.39 12.44
C TRP A 277 1.25 11.38 13.39
N LEU A 278 1.23 10.09 13.02
CA LEU A 278 1.83 9.01 13.81
C LEU A 278 3.32 8.84 13.48
N ARG A 279 4.13 9.85 13.80
CA ARG A 279 5.58 9.82 13.51
C ARG A 279 6.43 9.20 14.61
N GLY A 280 5.92 9.10 15.84
CA GLY A 280 6.65 8.57 17.01
C GLY A 280 6.14 7.19 17.44
N GLY A 281 7.02 6.32 17.93
CA GLY A 281 6.62 4.99 18.46
C GLY A 281 5.65 5.10 19.65
N ARG A 282 5.69 6.20 20.41
CA ARG A 282 4.74 6.48 21.50
C ARG A 282 3.34 6.76 20.96
N THR A 283 3.23 7.57 19.91
CA THR A 283 1.93 7.88 19.29
C THR A 283 1.31 6.66 18.61
N VAL A 284 2.11 5.80 17.97
CA VAL A 284 1.65 4.52 17.41
C VAL A 284 1.14 3.57 18.48
N LEU A 285 1.84 3.47 19.63
CA LEU A 285 1.38 2.64 20.75
C LEU A 285 0.07 3.15 21.34
N ILE A 286 -0.06 4.47 21.56
CA ILE A 286 -1.30 5.09 22.07
C ILE A 286 -2.46 4.84 21.09
N ALA A 287 -2.23 5.02 19.79
CA ALA A 287 -3.24 4.73 18.76
C ALA A 287 -3.64 3.25 18.76
N GLY A 288 -2.67 2.34 18.92
CA GLY A 288 -2.91 0.90 19.03
C GLY A 288 -3.75 0.54 20.25
N LEU A 289 -3.40 1.08 21.42
CA LEU A 289 -4.18 0.86 22.65
C LEU A 289 -5.60 1.46 22.55
N GLY A 290 -5.75 2.63 21.94
CA GLY A 290 -7.07 3.22 21.67
C GLY A 290 -7.89 2.32 20.76
N THR A 291 -7.31 1.79 19.69
CA THR A 291 -7.97 0.83 18.78
C THR A 291 -8.35 -0.46 19.51
N LEU A 292 -7.49 -0.98 20.37
CA LEU A 292 -7.75 -2.16 21.20
C LEU A 292 -8.95 -1.93 22.13
N VAL A 293 -9.00 -0.79 22.82
CA VAL A 293 -10.13 -0.44 23.70
C VAL A 293 -11.45 -0.36 22.91
N ILE A 294 -11.42 0.27 21.74
CA ILE A 294 -12.60 0.37 20.86
C ILE A 294 -13.07 -1.02 20.41
N ALA A 295 -12.15 -1.93 20.10
CA ALA A 295 -12.47 -3.29 19.66
C ALA A 295 -13.25 -4.12 20.72
N PHE A 296 -13.17 -3.79 22.00
CA PHE A 296 -14.03 -4.39 23.02
C PHE A 296 -15.53 -4.12 22.80
N GLY A 297 -15.86 -3.06 22.05
CA GLY A 297 -17.25 -2.82 21.64
C GLY A 297 -17.85 -3.94 20.78
N LEU A 298 -17.04 -4.81 20.17
CA LEU A 298 -17.52 -5.97 19.40
C LEU A 298 -18.15 -7.07 20.26
N PHE A 299 -17.92 -7.09 21.57
CA PHE A 299 -18.56 -8.02 22.50
C PHE A 299 -19.96 -7.56 22.92
N VAL A 300 -20.30 -6.30 22.68
CA VAL A 300 -21.59 -5.72 23.07
C VAL A 300 -22.66 -6.11 22.05
N GLN A 301 -23.84 -6.49 22.53
CA GLN A 301 -24.96 -6.87 21.68
C GLN A 301 -25.88 -5.65 21.39
N ASP A 302 -25.27 -4.52 21.03
CA ASP A 302 -25.96 -3.32 20.59
C ASP A 302 -25.51 -2.95 19.17
N PRO A 303 -26.45 -2.79 18.22
CA PRO A 303 -26.12 -2.49 16.82
C PRO A 303 -25.27 -1.23 16.64
N ARG A 304 -25.51 -0.18 17.41
CA ARG A 304 -24.80 1.11 17.30
C ARG A 304 -23.37 0.98 17.78
N VAL A 305 -23.20 0.24 18.88
CA VAL A 305 -21.87 0.00 19.48
C VAL A 305 -21.04 -0.89 18.55
N VAL A 306 -21.60 -1.99 18.06
CA VAL A 306 -20.88 -2.93 17.17
C VAL A 306 -20.47 -2.26 15.87
N VAL A 307 -21.40 -1.60 15.17
CA VAL A 307 -21.08 -0.91 13.91
C VAL A 307 -20.03 0.19 14.15
N GLY A 308 -20.22 0.99 15.18
CA GLY A 308 -19.25 2.03 15.56
C GLY A 308 -17.87 1.46 15.89
N ALA A 309 -17.81 0.36 16.65
CA ALA A 309 -16.57 -0.32 17.00
C ALA A 309 -15.87 -0.90 15.77
N GLN A 310 -16.62 -1.52 14.83
CA GLN A 310 -16.06 -2.04 13.58
C GLN A 310 -15.43 -0.93 12.72
N VAL A 311 -16.19 0.15 12.49
CA VAL A 311 -15.71 1.31 11.70
C VAL A 311 -14.47 1.94 12.32
N ALA A 312 -14.50 2.19 13.63
CA ALA A 312 -13.38 2.83 14.32
C ALA A 312 -12.16 1.88 14.43
N THR A 313 -12.40 0.57 14.58
CA THR A 313 -11.30 -0.41 14.59
C THR A 313 -10.66 -0.52 13.21
N ILE A 314 -11.44 -0.61 12.12
CA ILE A 314 -10.89 -0.69 10.74
C ILE A 314 -10.11 0.59 10.40
N PHE A 315 -10.61 1.75 10.81
CA PHE A 315 -9.90 3.02 10.69
C PHE A 315 -8.57 2.97 11.44
N GLY A 316 -8.58 2.56 12.71
CA GLY A 316 -7.39 2.47 13.56
C GLY A 316 -6.34 1.52 12.99
N VAL A 317 -6.71 0.30 12.59
CA VAL A 317 -5.77 -0.68 12.00
C VAL A 317 -5.23 -0.22 10.65
N THR A 318 -6.00 0.54 9.87
CA THR A 318 -5.51 1.13 8.61
C THR A 318 -4.45 2.19 8.86
N VAL A 319 -4.69 3.10 9.79
CA VAL A 319 -3.71 4.13 10.21
C VAL A 319 -2.43 3.47 10.75
N LEU A 320 -2.59 2.43 11.58
CA LEU A 320 -1.47 1.67 12.16
C LEU A 320 -0.71 0.89 11.07
N ASN A 321 -1.41 0.30 10.09
CA ASN A 321 -0.77 -0.38 8.97
C ASN A 321 0.20 0.53 8.22
N ILE A 322 -0.23 1.74 7.89
CA ILE A 322 0.60 2.74 7.18
C ILE A 322 1.81 3.14 8.03
N ALA A 323 1.59 3.40 9.34
CA ALA A 323 2.67 3.79 10.24
C ALA A 323 3.70 2.67 10.44
N LEU A 324 3.24 1.43 10.63
CA LEU A 324 4.10 0.25 10.83
C LEU A 324 4.85 -0.12 9.54
N THR A 325 4.21 0.00 8.38
CA THR A 325 4.86 -0.21 7.07
C THR A 325 5.98 0.80 6.85
N ARG A 326 5.77 2.07 7.22
CA ARG A 326 6.84 3.07 7.20
C ARG A 326 8.00 2.67 8.10
N TYR A 327 7.74 2.20 9.34
CA TYR A 327 8.80 1.73 10.24
C TYR A 327 9.56 0.53 9.68
N LEU A 328 8.87 -0.39 8.99
CA LEU A 328 9.51 -1.50 8.29
C LEU A 328 10.46 -0.97 7.19
N HIS A 329 9.97 -0.02 6.38
CA HIS A 329 10.77 0.56 5.30
C HIS A 329 11.96 1.38 5.80
N ASP A 330 11.82 2.10 6.91
CA ASP A 330 12.90 2.87 7.54
C ASP A 330 13.97 1.95 8.15
N ALA A 331 13.57 0.74 8.58
CA ALA A 331 14.48 -0.24 9.16
C ALA A 331 15.24 -1.07 8.11
N MET A 332 14.88 -0.97 6.82
CA MET A 332 15.43 -1.80 5.75
C MET A 332 16.14 -1.01 4.65
N PRO A 333 17.25 -1.55 4.09
CA PRO A 333 17.90 -1.00 2.89
C PRO A 333 16.92 -0.93 1.71
N SER A 334 17.08 0.09 0.85
CA SER A 334 16.19 0.32 -0.31
C SER A 334 16.06 -0.88 -1.26
N THR A 335 17.13 -1.67 -1.39
CA THR A 335 17.22 -2.84 -2.28
C THR A 335 16.32 -4.02 -1.87
N VAL A 336 15.84 -4.07 -0.62
CA VAL A 336 15.03 -5.20 -0.09
C VAL A 336 13.63 -4.78 0.39
N ARG A 337 13.30 -3.48 0.38
CA ARG A 337 12.02 -2.94 0.90
C ARG A 337 10.78 -3.57 0.28
N ALA A 338 10.73 -3.64 -1.06
CA ALA A 338 9.59 -4.19 -1.78
C ALA A 338 9.38 -5.69 -1.46
N GLY A 339 10.49 -6.46 -1.43
CA GLY A 339 10.45 -7.86 -1.07
C GLY A 339 10.02 -8.08 0.38
N ALA A 340 10.44 -7.22 1.30
CA ALA A 340 10.05 -7.29 2.72
C ALA A 340 8.54 -7.12 2.90
N SER A 341 7.93 -6.15 2.24
CA SER A 341 6.47 -5.95 2.28
C SER A 341 5.72 -7.18 1.76
N SER A 342 6.21 -7.80 0.67
CA SER A 342 5.63 -9.02 0.11
C SER A 342 5.71 -10.20 1.07
N VAL A 343 6.87 -10.40 1.74
CA VAL A 343 7.06 -11.46 2.74
C VAL A 343 6.14 -11.24 3.94
N VAL A 344 6.04 -10.01 4.46
CA VAL A 344 5.15 -9.68 5.57
C VAL A 344 3.70 -9.96 5.22
N SER A 345 3.25 -9.58 4.01
CA SER A 345 1.89 -9.87 3.54
C SER A 345 1.65 -11.37 3.44
N THR A 346 2.61 -12.14 2.91
CA THR A 346 2.50 -13.61 2.81
C THR A 346 2.39 -14.26 4.19
N ILE A 347 3.22 -13.85 5.16
CA ILE A 347 3.13 -14.34 6.54
C ILE A 347 1.80 -13.92 7.16
N GLY A 348 1.33 -12.71 6.89
CA GLY A 348 0.04 -12.22 7.34
C GLY A 348 -1.12 -13.12 6.87
N TYR A 349 -1.17 -13.46 5.59
CA TYR A 349 -2.18 -14.39 5.06
C TYR A 349 -2.02 -15.82 5.60
N ALA A 350 -0.78 -16.31 5.69
CA ALA A 350 -0.52 -17.64 6.26
C ALA A 350 -0.96 -17.75 7.73
N THR A 351 -0.86 -16.64 8.50
CA THR A 351 -1.34 -16.57 9.89
C THR A 351 -2.85 -16.38 9.94
N PHE A 352 -3.41 -15.60 8.99
CA PHE A 352 -4.85 -15.35 8.93
C PHE A 352 -5.65 -16.63 8.70
N VAL A 353 -5.22 -17.54 7.82
CA VAL A 353 -5.97 -18.76 7.48
C VAL A 353 -6.30 -19.62 8.71
N PRO A 354 -5.33 -20.06 9.54
CA PRO A 354 -5.65 -20.84 10.75
C PRO A 354 -6.41 -20.01 11.79
N THR A 355 -6.15 -18.69 11.90
CA THR A 355 -6.87 -17.83 12.83
C THR A 355 -8.35 -17.71 12.43
N ALA A 356 -8.65 -17.52 11.15
CA ALA A 356 -10.02 -17.48 10.65
C ALA A 356 -10.74 -18.83 10.81
N LEU A 357 -10.04 -19.95 10.60
CA LEU A 357 -10.62 -21.27 10.86
C LEU A 357 -11.00 -21.42 12.35
N GLY A 358 -10.10 -21.05 13.24
CA GLY A 358 -10.37 -21.02 14.68
C GLY A 358 -11.54 -20.10 15.03
N PHE A 359 -11.61 -18.91 14.43
CA PHE A 359 -12.73 -17.98 14.56
C PHE A 359 -14.07 -18.62 14.15
N GLY A 360 -14.12 -19.28 12.99
CA GLY A 360 -15.35 -19.91 12.50
C GLY A 360 -15.82 -21.07 13.37
N VAL A 361 -14.88 -21.92 13.84
CA VAL A 361 -15.18 -23.02 14.78
C VAL A 361 -15.69 -22.46 16.11
N TYR A 362 -15.02 -21.46 16.65
CA TYR A 362 -15.37 -20.84 17.93
C TYR A 362 -16.70 -20.08 17.86
N SER A 363 -16.93 -19.31 16.77
CA SER A 363 -18.19 -18.60 16.55
C SER A 363 -19.39 -19.55 16.49
N ARG A 364 -19.21 -20.72 15.83
CA ARG A 364 -20.27 -21.73 15.78
C ARG A 364 -20.67 -22.26 17.17
N SER A 365 -19.75 -22.40 18.09
CA SER A 365 -19.98 -23.03 19.41
C SER A 365 -20.34 -22.01 20.50
N HIS A 366 -19.78 -20.79 20.45
CA HIS A 366 -19.90 -19.79 21.52
C HIS A 366 -20.58 -18.48 21.05
N GLY A 367 -20.96 -18.41 19.77
CA GLY A 367 -21.55 -17.23 19.15
C GLY A 367 -20.54 -16.18 18.70
N ILE A 368 -20.99 -15.31 17.79
CA ILE A 368 -20.15 -14.34 17.09
C ILE A 368 -19.56 -13.28 18.03
N PHE A 369 -20.31 -12.83 19.04
CA PHE A 369 -19.84 -11.81 19.98
C PHE A 369 -18.67 -12.34 20.81
N SER A 370 -18.72 -13.58 21.29
CA SER A 370 -17.59 -14.21 22.00
C SER A 370 -16.39 -14.40 21.06
N ALA A 371 -16.61 -14.66 19.78
CA ALA A 371 -15.55 -14.80 18.78
C ALA A 371 -14.80 -13.46 18.50
N SER A 372 -15.26 -12.32 19.02
CA SER A 372 -14.54 -11.06 19.01
C SER A 372 -13.15 -11.14 19.67
N VAL A 373 -12.90 -12.18 20.48
CA VAL A 373 -11.58 -12.48 21.05
C VAL A 373 -10.51 -12.65 19.97
N PHE A 374 -10.88 -13.17 18.79
CA PHE A 374 -9.98 -13.32 17.65
C PHE A 374 -9.59 -11.98 16.98
N VAL A 375 -10.28 -10.90 17.28
CA VAL A 375 -9.92 -9.52 16.91
C VAL A 375 -9.08 -8.88 18.01
N VAL A 376 -9.50 -9.00 19.27
CA VAL A 376 -8.87 -8.35 20.42
C VAL A 376 -7.50 -8.93 20.74
N VAL A 377 -7.33 -10.26 20.69
CA VAL A 377 -6.03 -10.91 20.99
C VAL A 377 -4.93 -10.49 20.00
N PRO A 378 -5.12 -10.54 18.67
CA PRO A 378 -4.09 -10.04 17.75
C PRO A 378 -3.82 -8.54 17.92
N LEU A 379 -4.82 -7.71 18.24
CA LEU A 379 -4.59 -6.30 18.56
C LEU A 379 -3.72 -6.12 19.81
N ALA A 380 -3.95 -6.93 20.85
CA ALA A 380 -3.11 -6.92 22.04
C ALA A 380 -1.66 -7.36 21.71
N VAL A 381 -1.49 -8.40 20.89
CA VAL A 381 -0.18 -8.84 20.38
C VAL A 381 0.50 -7.74 19.59
N MET A 382 -0.24 -7.03 18.73
CA MET A 382 0.28 -5.89 17.98
C MET A 382 0.78 -4.78 18.93
N CYS A 383 -0.02 -4.40 19.93
CA CYS A 383 0.37 -3.38 20.91
C CYS A 383 1.61 -3.79 21.70
N LEU A 384 1.70 -5.06 22.12
CA LEU A 384 2.86 -5.60 22.81
C LEU A 384 4.10 -5.57 21.90
N ALA A 385 3.97 -5.99 20.66
CA ALA A 385 5.06 -5.97 19.68
C ALA A 385 5.58 -4.53 19.43
N VAL A 386 4.66 -3.55 19.32
CA VAL A 386 5.03 -2.13 19.20
C VAL A 386 5.75 -1.64 20.46
N ALA A 387 5.29 -2.03 21.66
CA ALA A 387 5.94 -1.67 22.92
C ALA A 387 7.37 -2.25 23.02
N CYS A 388 7.56 -3.52 22.61
CA CYS A 388 8.87 -4.17 22.57
C CYS A 388 9.80 -3.52 21.54
N ALA A 389 9.32 -3.25 20.33
CA ALA A 389 10.08 -2.54 19.28
C ALA A 389 10.52 -1.15 19.74
N ARG A 390 9.69 -0.46 20.54
CA ARG A 390 10.00 0.85 21.09
C ARG A 390 11.08 0.80 22.15
N ARG A 391 10.97 -0.09 23.16
CA ARG A 391 12.00 -0.27 24.20
C ARG A 391 13.36 -0.53 23.59
N TRP A 392 13.38 -1.33 22.54
CA TRP A 392 14.59 -1.65 21.81
C TRP A 392 15.21 -0.42 21.10
N ARG A 393 14.39 0.50 20.53
CA ARG A 393 14.86 1.78 19.96
C ARG A 393 15.45 2.71 21.03
N GLU A 394 14.85 2.76 22.20
CA GLU A 394 15.33 3.59 23.33
C GLU A 394 16.66 3.06 23.88
N GLN A 395 16.88 1.74 23.88
CA GLN A 395 18.13 1.09 24.30
C GLN A 395 19.23 1.15 23.24
N ALA A 396 18.87 1.15 21.97
CA ALA A 396 19.77 1.18 20.82
C ALA A 396 19.98 2.60 20.27
N ALA A 397 19.35 3.62 20.84
CA ALA A 397 19.74 5.00 20.57
C ALA A 397 21.24 5.11 20.87
N PRO A 398 22.09 5.53 19.92
CA PRO A 398 23.49 5.79 20.24
C PRO A 398 23.46 6.70 21.47
N GLN A 399 24.16 6.30 22.53
CA GLN A 399 24.53 7.29 23.53
C GLN A 399 25.04 8.50 22.77
N PRO A 400 24.58 9.72 23.10
CA PRO A 400 25.03 10.90 22.39
C PRO A 400 26.52 10.74 22.30
N VAL A 401 27.01 10.61 21.05
CA VAL A 401 28.42 10.44 20.79
C VAL A 401 29.07 11.65 21.41
N GLN A 402 29.47 11.53 22.65
CA GLN A 402 30.50 12.34 23.30
C GLN A 402 31.87 11.97 22.69
N GLN A 403 31.87 11.62 21.43
CA GLN A 403 33.05 11.68 20.58
C GLN A 403 33.06 13.04 19.92
N PRO A 404 33.87 13.57 20.09
CA PRO A 404 34.55 14.47 20.92
C PRO A 404 34.76 15.71 20.09
N ILE A 405 34.17 16.74 20.52
CA ILE A 405 34.80 18.06 20.30
C ILE A 405 36.35 17.92 20.36
N GLU A 406 36.88 17.07 21.25
CA GLU A 406 38.33 16.76 21.31
C GLU A 406 38.90 16.04 20.06
N GLN A 407 38.17 15.11 19.41
CA GLN A 407 38.65 14.49 18.14
C GLN A 407 38.50 15.44 16.96
N LEU A 408 37.44 16.26 16.92
CA LEU A 408 37.31 17.32 15.92
C LEU A 408 38.32 18.44 16.14
N LEU A 409 38.67 18.77 17.38
CA LEU A 409 39.76 19.68 17.72
C LEU A 409 41.14 19.07 17.43
N ALA A 410 41.31 17.76 17.61
CA ALA A 410 42.51 17.04 17.19
C ALA A 410 42.65 16.98 15.66
N LEU A 411 41.56 16.75 14.92
CA LEU A 411 41.53 16.82 13.46
C LEU A 411 41.76 18.24 12.95
N GLY A 412 41.20 19.26 13.59
CA GLY A 412 41.45 20.66 13.28
C GLY A 412 42.89 21.08 13.54
N ARG A 413 43.54 20.57 14.60
CA ARG A 413 44.98 20.76 14.87
C ARG A 413 45.85 20.01 13.88
N LEU A 414 45.44 18.84 13.39
CA LEU A 414 46.12 18.11 12.33
C LEU A 414 45.99 18.83 10.98
N GLN A 415 44.85 19.44 10.68
CA GLN A 415 44.68 20.26 9.47
C GLN A 415 45.48 21.56 9.49
N GLN A 416 45.69 22.16 10.65
CA GLN A 416 46.59 23.31 10.81
C GLN A 416 48.06 22.90 10.72
N SER A 417 48.45 21.71 11.19
CA SER A 417 49.83 21.19 11.02
C SER A 417 50.11 20.73 9.59
N HIS A 418 49.08 20.42 8.77
CA HIS A 418 49.28 20.08 7.35
C HIS A 418 49.82 21.23 6.49
N ARG A 419 49.67 22.49 6.95
CA ARG A 419 50.32 23.65 6.28
C ARG A 419 51.82 23.77 6.55
N LEU A 420 52.37 22.94 7.42
CA LEU A 420 53.76 22.97 7.85
C LEU A 420 54.58 21.70 7.45
N VAL A 421 53.96 20.74 6.78
CA VAL A 421 54.61 19.49 6.37
C VAL A 421 55.08 19.61 4.92
N ALA A 422 56.38 19.52 4.70
CA ALA A 422 56.98 19.53 3.37
C ALA A 422 56.51 18.31 2.53
N PRO A 423 56.28 18.46 1.21
CA PRO A 423 55.89 17.37 0.35
C PRO A 423 56.96 16.28 0.30
N GLY A 424 56.55 14.99 0.42
CA GLY A 424 57.43 13.83 0.32
C GLY A 424 57.78 13.14 1.63
N THR A 425 57.17 13.49 2.76
CA THR A 425 57.51 12.88 4.07
C THR A 425 56.65 11.62 4.37
N ARG A 426 57.22 10.74 5.24
CA ARG A 426 56.50 9.54 5.73
C ARG A 426 55.10 9.83 6.33
N ALA A 427 54.87 11.04 6.80
CA ALA A 427 53.60 11.49 7.34
C ALA A 427 52.51 11.64 6.25
N GLU A 428 52.88 12.08 5.04
CA GLU A 428 51.97 12.20 3.90
C GLU A 428 51.50 10.81 3.39
N ALA A 429 52.43 9.83 3.39
CA ALA A 429 52.10 8.43 3.05
C ALA A 429 51.20 7.75 4.08
N ALA A 430 51.28 8.11 5.36
CA ALA A 430 50.39 7.61 6.41
C ALA A 430 48.98 8.22 6.31
N LEU A 431 48.87 9.52 6.00
CA LEU A 431 47.59 10.22 5.84
C LEU A 431 46.83 9.79 4.57
N SER A 432 47.57 9.52 3.47
CA SER A 432 46.98 9.01 2.23
C SER A 432 46.50 7.55 2.34
N ARG A 433 47.08 6.77 3.23
CA ARG A 433 46.60 5.43 3.60
C ARG A 433 45.32 5.51 4.46
N TYR A 434 45.31 6.39 5.46
CA TYR A 434 44.13 6.61 6.32
C TYR A 434 42.94 7.15 5.55
N ALA A 435 43.13 8.05 4.58
CA ALA A 435 42.05 8.56 3.73
C ALA A 435 41.45 7.51 2.76
N ARG A 436 42.19 6.42 2.48
CA ARG A 436 41.68 5.28 1.68
C ARG A 436 40.96 4.22 2.51
N GLU A 437 41.24 4.14 3.80
CA GLU A 437 40.65 3.15 4.73
C GLU A 437 39.47 3.71 5.55
N ALA A 438 39.22 5.01 5.50
CA ALA A 438 38.06 5.61 6.16
C ALA A 438 36.75 5.16 5.48
N PRO A 439 35.79 4.56 6.21
CA PRO A 439 34.51 4.21 5.64
C PRO A 439 33.81 5.47 5.13
N SER A 440 33.32 5.40 3.88
CA SER A 440 32.54 6.47 3.23
C SER A 440 31.47 7.00 4.18
N ALA A 441 31.44 8.31 4.40
CA ALA A 441 30.45 8.99 5.22
C ALA A 441 29.03 8.64 4.75
N PRO A 442 28.09 8.43 5.68
CA PRO A 442 26.72 8.08 5.32
C PRO A 442 26.03 9.18 4.53
N TYR A 443 25.28 8.81 3.52
CA TYR A 443 24.63 9.61 2.48
C TYR A 443 23.55 10.63 2.97
N TRP A 444 23.44 10.89 4.28
CA TRP A 444 22.42 11.77 4.86
C TRP A 444 22.93 13.09 5.44
N TRP A 445 24.17 13.47 5.12
CA TRP A 445 24.69 14.78 5.48
C TRP A 445 24.21 15.82 4.47
N PRO A 446 23.43 16.85 4.86
CA PRO A 446 23.09 17.94 3.97
C PRO A 446 24.36 18.71 3.62
N ALA A 447 24.70 18.75 2.34
CA ALA A 447 25.71 19.65 1.82
C ALA A 447 25.20 21.09 2.00
N ASP A 448 25.76 21.79 2.95
CA ASP A 448 25.51 23.22 3.21
C ASP A 448 26.10 24.03 2.03
N ARG A 449 25.26 24.24 1.00
CA ARG A 449 25.53 25.10 -0.14
C ARG A 449 24.95 26.47 0.11
N ASP A 450 25.41 27.22 1.09
CA ASP A 450 25.17 28.66 1.15
C ASP A 450 25.88 29.26 2.37
N ARG A 451 27.21 29.37 2.28
CA ARG A 451 27.97 30.36 3.04
C ARG A 451 29.03 30.94 2.15
N GLN A 452 28.67 31.98 1.40
CA GLN A 452 29.65 32.98 0.98
C GLN A 452 30.02 33.82 2.20
N PRO A 453 31.33 34.04 2.46
CA PRO A 453 31.73 35.02 3.46
C PRO A 453 31.54 36.43 2.91
N ALA A 454 30.73 37.21 3.62
CA ALA A 454 30.64 38.64 3.41
C ALA A 454 31.90 39.34 3.94
N GLY A 455 32.45 40.24 3.13
CA GLY A 455 33.22 41.38 3.63
C GLY A 455 34.72 41.41 3.38
N ALA A 456 35.17 42.03 2.30
CA ALA A 456 36.25 42.98 2.30
C ALA A 456 36.17 43.82 1.00
N GLY A 457 35.94 45.10 1.17
CA GLY A 457 35.82 46.10 0.14
C GLY A 457 37.16 46.51 -0.51
N PRO A 458 37.18 47.57 -1.30
CA PRO A 458 37.93 47.64 -2.54
C PRO A 458 39.29 48.33 -2.39
N LYS A 459 40.24 47.96 -3.26
CA LYS A 459 41.36 48.86 -3.63
C LYS A 459 41.52 48.90 -5.14
N GLU A 460 41.41 50.15 -5.58
CA GLU A 460 41.80 50.65 -6.90
C GLU A 460 43.20 50.19 -7.35
N ASN A 461 43.34 49.93 -8.64
CA ASN A 461 44.30 50.69 -9.44
C ASN A 461 44.08 50.52 -10.96
N ARG A 462 44.15 51.68 -11.57
CA ARG A 462 44.05 52.04 -12.97
C ARG A 462 45.08 51.36 -13.86
N VAL A 463 44.74 51.48 -15.14
CA VAL A 463 45.57 51.83 -16.32
C VAL A 463 45.39 50.85 -17.48
N GLY A 464 44.87 51.37 -18.61
CA GLY A 464 45.19 50.92 -19.93
C GLY A 464 44.03 50.61 -20.89
N GLU A 465 43.37 51.63 -21.42
CA GLU A 465 42.78 51.66 -22.77
C GLU A 465 43.89 51.61 -23.84
N PRO A 466 43.65 51.48 -25.16
CA PRO A 466 42.40 51.62 -25.91
C PRO A 466 42.19 50.73 -27.18
N ALA A 467 41.01 50.85 -27.70
CA ALA A 467 40.70 51.16 -29.11
C ALA A 467 40.22 50.08 -30.09
N LYS A 468 39.08 50.42 -30.64
CA LYS A 468 38.61 50.33 -32.04
C LYS A 468 38.12 48.98 -32.53
N SER A 469 37.10 48.86 -33.28
CA SER A 469 36.14 49.74 -33.96
C SER A 469 35.25 48.91 -34.87
N LEU A 470 34.09 49.49 -35.15
CA LEU A 470 33.31 49.41 -36.37
C LEU A 470 32.42 48.15 -36.57
N ALA A 471 31.17 48.29 -36.41
CA ALA A 471 30.21 48.82 -37.43
C ALA A 471 29.90 47.74 -38.47
N SER A 472 28.71 47.46 -38.88
CA SER A 472 27.59 48.27 -39.22
C SER A 472 26.54 47.39 -39.93
N ARG A 473 25.28 47.79 -39.76
CA ARG A 473 24.19 47.77 -40.75
C ARG A 473 23.62 46.40 -41.14
N ALA A 474 22.38 46.27 -40.84
CA ALA A 474 21.18 46.87 -41.42
C ALA A 474 20.57 45.98 -42.51
N ASN A 475 19.42 45.64 -42.29
CA ASN A 475 18.20 46.10 -42.93
C ASN A 475 17.43 45.06 -43.77
N THR A 476 16.21 45.06 -43.50
CA THR A 476 15.00 45.15 -44.30
C THR A 476 14.42 43.91 -44.98
N GLN A 477 13.20 43.65 -44.52
CA GLN A 477 11.98 43.49 -45.37
C GLN A 477 12.03 42.35 -46.41
N SER A 478 11.02 41.58 -46.64
CA SER A 478 9.61 41.90 -46.80
C SER A 478 8.88 40.65 -47.31
N LYS A 479 7.69 40.43 -46.79
CA LYS A 479 6.48 40.08 -47.51
C LYS A 479 6.37 38.79 -48.36
N ARG A 480 5.29 38.10 -48.01
CA ARG A 480 4.15 37.58 -48.81
C ARG A 480 4.26 36.25 -49.50
N SER A 481 3.25 35.52 -49.11
CA SER A 481 2.27 34.76 -49.90
C SER A 481 2.75 33.47 -50.62
N ALA A 482 2.28 32.40 -50.17
CA ALA A 482 1.23 31.57 -50.77
C ALA A 482 0.78 30.57 -49.70
#